data_62cac85d417e0c3c7dc7985e2e25aadc
#
_entry.id   62cac85d417e0c3c7dc7985e2e25aadc
#
_cell.length_a   1.000
_cell.length_b   1.000
_cell.length_c   1.000
_cell.angle_alpha   90.00
_cell.angle_beta   90.00
_cell.angle_gamma   90.00
#
_symmetry.space_group_name_H-M   'P 1'
#
loop_
_entity.id
_entity.type
_entity.pdbx_description
1 polymer ?
#
loop_
_entity_poly.entity_id
_entity_poly.type
_entity_poly.pdbx_seq_one_letter_code
_entity_poly.pdbx_strand_id
1 'polypeptide(L)'
;MKKWIKILLVTLGILAVLVVTTILRLPPIAKNYLEKHSKELVGRQITIEKLRFNVLNGKLRIDQIAMLEPDDSTTFASLGNFYTRIHLLPLLRNRVHIDAVLIDRPYLKVYQDGTSFNFDDLLTRFLPPADTVEKAPSKPWTVDIDDIKIHNGELTYKDMQRNVTWGFNELDIDVPGLHLSGHERTDMGIVFNFSRGGSLRTSLEYDQATADYDLSLLLSNLSLAGTAAYFNQVIDIGSVEGLVTLDLHVKGNANHLLDLRTYGIAAASGLKLRDSRNNRIIDVDTLNFDLRDGNLGTMQYDIRRIYAAGIRTQFEIYRGGGNNLLALIKA
;
A
#
# COMPACT_ATOMS: atom_id res chain seq x y z
N MET A 1 36.44 52.53 16.66
CA MET A 1 35.96 51.16 17.04
C MET A 1 37.03 50.49 17.91
N LYS A 2 36.69 50.13 19.15
CA LYS A 2 37.64 49.55 20.11
C LYS A 2 38.16 48.21 19.55
N LYS A 3 39.48 47.92 19.68
CA LYS A 3 40.12 46.70 19.17
C LYS A 3 39.35 45.42 19.51
N TRP A 4 38.77 45.34 20.67
CA TRP A 4 37.94 44.24 21.17
C TRP A 4 36.69 43.92 20.31
N ILE A 5 36.01 44.96 19.77
CA ILE A 5 34.85 44.80 18.90
C ILE A 5 35.25 44.17 17.55
N LYS A 6 36.44 44.55 17.02
CA LYS A 6 36.95 43.89 15.79
C LYS A 6 37.28 42.44 16.01
N ILE A 7 37.93 42.09 17.12
CA ILE A 7 38.25 40.70 17.50
C ILE A 7 36.97 39.89 17.66
N LEU A 8 35.97 40.43 18.37
CA LEU A 8 34.67 39.75 18.58
C LEU A 8 33.96 39.48 17.21
N LEU A 9 33.94 40.48 16.31
CA LEU A 9 33.30 40.32 14.99
C LEU A 9 34.03 39.30 14.12
N VAL A 10 35.39 39.27 14.15
CA VAL A 10 36.16 38.24 13.41
C VAL A 10 35.93 36.86 13.97
N THR A 11 35.94 36.72 15.31
CA THR A 11 35.65 35.39 15.97
C THR A 11 34.25 34.91 15.66
N LEU A 12 33.25 35.78 15.71
CA LEU A 12 31.87 35.47 15.35
C LEU A 12 31.74 35.07 13.87
N GLY A 13 32.47 35.78 12.97
CA GLY A 13 32.54 35.45 11.55
C GLY A 13 33.17 34.09 11.27
N ILE A 14 34.29 33.76 11.95
CA ILE A 14 34.93 32.44 11.85
C ILE A 14 34.00 31.35 12.37
N LEU A 15 33.33 31.55 13.51
CA LEU A 15 32.36 30.62 14.06
C LEU A 15 31.17 30.39 13.11
N ALA A 16 30.64 31.46 12.53
CA ALA A 16 29.58 31.37 11.53
C ALA A 16 30.00 30.56 10.30
N VAL A 17 31.22 30.82 9.76
CA VAL A 17 31.78 30.06 8.64
C VAL A 17 31.95 28.56 9.02
N LEU A 18 32.45 28.25 10.22
CA LEU A 18 32.56 26.86 10.69
C LEU A 18 31.20 26.19 10.80
N VAL A 19 30.21 26.85 11.36
CA VAL A 19 28.84 26.32 11.47
C VAL A 19 28.24 26.08 10.08
N VAL A 20 28.36 27.05 9.16
CA VAL A 20 27.86 26.91 7.79
C VAL A 20 28.55 25.79 7.03
N THR A 21 29.89 25.68 7.12
CA THR A 21 30.65 24.62 6.47
C THR A 21 30.31 23.24 7.04
N THR A 22 30.09 23.12 8.35
CA THR A 22 29.66 21.89 8.99
C THR A 22 28.25 21.48 8.50
N ILE A 23 27.29 22.43 8.48
CA ILE A 23 25.94 22.21 7.96
C ILE A 23 25.95 21.75 6.50
N LEU A 24 26.77 22.37 5.66
CA LEU A 24 26.89 22.02 4.23
C LEU A 24 27.55 20.65 4.00
N ARG A 25 28.38 20.17 4.93
CA ARG A 25 29.04 18.85 4.83
C ARG A 25 28.24 17.70 5.46
N LEU A 26 27.27 17.99 6.30
CA LEU A 26 26.42 16.97 6.95
C LEU A 26 25.72 16.02 5.95
N PRO A 27 25.06 16.49 4.86
CA PRO A 27 24.36 15.62 3.94
C PRO A 27 25.23 14.55 3.27
N PRO A 28 26.40 14.86 2.68
CA PRO A 28 27.26 13.84 2.08
C PRO A 28 27.85 12.88 3.10
N ILE A 29 28.17 13.34 4.31
CA ILE A 29 28.64 12.48 5.41
C ILE A 29 27.54 11.52 5.84
N ALA A 30 26.30 12.02 6.02
CA ALA A 30 25.16 11.22 6.39
C ALA A 30 24.83 10.18 5.29
N LYS A 31 24.85 10.58 4.01
CA LYS A 31 24.69 9.65 2.89
C LYS A 31 25.69 8.50 2.95
N ASN A 32 27.00 8.82 2.99
CA ASN A 32 28.05 7.81 3.02
C ASN A 32 27.95 6.90 4.25
N TYR A 33 27.58 7.45 5.40
CA TYR A 33 27.38 6.68 6.62
C TYR A 33 26.20 5.70 6.46
N LEU A 34 25.04 6.18 5.95
CA LEU A 34 23.87 5.35 5.71
C LEU A 34 24.16 4.22 4.71
N GLU A 35 24.80 4.52 3.57
CA GLU A 35 25.15 3.50 2.57
C GLU A 35 26.10 2.45 3.13
N LYS A 36 27.13 2.88 3.86
CA LYS A 36 28.16 1.98 4.42
C LYS A 36 27.62 1.08 5.54
N HIS A 37 26.72 1.60 6.38
CA HIS A 37 26.18 0.89 7.54
C HIS A 37 24.74 0.41 7.34
N SER A 38 24.20 0.50 6.12
CA SER A 38 22.81 0.13 5.81
C SER A 38 22.49 -1.31 6.21
N LYS A 39 23.42 -2.26 5.99
CA LYS A 39 23.24 -3.66 6.41
C LYS A 39 23.17 -3.83 7.92
N GLU A 40 23.95 -3.05 8.67
CA GLU A 40 23.91 -3.08 10.14
C GLU A 40 22.62 -2.43 10.67
N LEU A 41 22.20 -1.31 10.07
CA LEU A 41 21.04 -0.54 10.50
C LEU A 41 19.71 -1.18 10.09
N VAL A 42 19.62 -1.63 8.83
CA VAL A 42 18.36 -2.08 8.21
C VAL A 42 18.37 -3.57 7.88
N GLY A 43 19.54 -4.21 7.80
CA GLY A 43 19.70 -5.60 7.37
C GLY A 43 19.94 -5.76 5.87
N ARG A 44 19.84 -4.68 5.11
CA ARG A 44 19.93 -4.69 3.65
C ARG A 44 20.79 -3.57 3.12
N GLN A 45 21.37 -3.78 1.93
CA GLN A 45 22.12 -2.72 1.25
C GLN A 45 21.18 -1.63 0.75
N ILE A 46 21.49 -0.38 1.11
CA ILE A 46 20.82 0.82 0.61
C ILE A 46 21.81 1.62 -0.22
N THR A 47 21.34 2.16 -1.33
CA THR A 47 22.07 3.10 -2.18
C THR A 47 21.27 4.39 -2.30
N ILE A 48 21.93 5.53 -2.26
CA ILE A 48 21.32 6.86 -2.36
C ILE A 48 22.12 7.66 -3.40
N GLU A 49 21.48 8.19 -4.43
CA GLU A 49 22.20 9.03 -5.38
C GLU A 49 22.55 10.37 -4.75
N LYS A 50 21.56 11.05 -4.17
CA LYS A 50 21.76 12.38 -3.61
C LYS A 50 20.90 12.61 -2.38
N LEU A 51 21.51 13.12 -1.32
CA LEU A 51 20.84 13.54 -0.09
C LEU A 51 21.11 15.01 0.15
N ARG A 52 20.06 15.79 0.35
CA ARG A 52 20.12 17.22 0.66
C ARG A 52 19.28 17.48 1.91
N PHE A 53 19.89 18.09 2.89
CA PHE A 53 19.19 18.49 4.12
C PHE A 53 19.53 19.94 4.43
N ASN A 54 18.50 20.75 4.60
CA ASN A 54 18.66 22.13 5.04
C ASN A 54 18.19 22.26 6.50
N VAL A 55 19.15 22.31 7.40
CA VAL A 55 18.91 22.39 8.85
C VAL A 55 18.15 23.65 9.24
N LEU A 56 18.30 24.78 8.50
CA LEU A 56 17.65 26.05 8.87
C LEU A 56 16.14 26.02 8.66
N ASN A 57 15.65 25.28 7.66
CA ASN A 57 14.23 25.21 7.34
C ASN A 57 13.65 23.79 7.40
N GLY A 58 14.44 22.82 7.88
CA GLY A 58 14.02 21.44 8.09
C GLY A 58 13.69 20.66 6.82
N LYS A 59 14.08 21.15 5.62
CA LYS A 59 13.81 20.47 4.35
C LYS A 59 14.78 19.31 4.12
N LEU A 60 14.26 18.11 3.97
CA LEU A 60 14.99 16.93 3.53
C LEU A 60 14.54 16.54 2.12
N ARG A 61 15.49 16.32 1.24
CA ARG A 61 15.27 15.78 -0.10
C ARG A 61 16.26 14.66 -0.39
N ILE A 62 15.73 13.54 -0.84
CA ILE A 62 16.53 12.40 -1.30
C ILE A 62 16.16 12.14 -2.74
N ASP A 63 17.16 12.11 -3.62
CA ASP A 63 16.99 11.76 -5.02
C ASP A 63 17.55 10.33 -5.19
N GLN A 64 16.74 9.44 -5.75
CA GLN A 64 17.02 8.04 -6.05
C GLN A 64 17.61 7.27 -4.85
N ILE A 65 16.74 6.63 -4.10
CA ILE A 65 17.12 5.65 -3.08
C ILE A 65 16.67 4.27 -3.56
N ALA A 66 17.51 3.27 -3.37
CA ALA A 66 17.17 1.88 -3.60
C ALA A 66 17.65 1.01 -2.45
N MET A 67 16.82 0.03 -2.09
CA MET A 67 17.12 -1.05 -1.15
C MET A 67 17.15 -2.35 -1.91
N LEU A 68 18.20 -3.13 -1.73
CA LEU A 68 18.34 -4.43 -2.38
C LEU A 68 17.67 -5.55 -1.57
N GLU A 69 17.46 -6.68 -2.22
CA GLU A 69 17.10 -7.93 -1.53
C GLU A 69 18.25 -8.35 -0.58
N PRO A 70 18.01 -9.27 0.40
CA PRO A 70 19.04 -9.69 1.36
C PRO A 70 20.30 -10.25 0.73
N ASP A 71 20.20 -10.81 -0.47
CA ASP A 71 21.30 -11.39 -1.24
C ASP A 71 22.03 -10.39 -2.15
N ASP A 72 21.64 -9.09 -2.09
CA ASP A 72 22.14 -8.00 -2.91
C ASP A 72 21.94 -8.19 -4.44
N SER A 73 21.10 -9.13 -4.86
CA SER A 73 20.96 -9.49 -6.28
C SER A 73 20.07 -8.55 -7.08
N THR A 74 18.97 -8.15 -6.50
CA THR A 74 17.94 -7.33 -7.17
C THR A 74 17.39 -6.25 -6.24
N THR A 75 16.72 -5.26 -6.83
CA THR A 75 16.04 -4.21 -6.06
C THR A 75 14.77 -4.75 -5.43
N PHE A 76 14.67 -4.64 -4.11
CA PHE A 76 13.45 -4.89 -3.34
C PHE A 76 12.51 -3.68 -3.39
N ALA A 77 13.04 -2.51 -3.06
CA ALA A 77 12.29 -1.26 -3.05
C ALA A 77 13.15 -0.10 -3.54
N SER A 78 12.55 0.86 -4.22
CA SER A 78 13.21 2.10 -4.60
C SER A 78 12.22 3.25 -4.65
N LEU A 79 12.73 4.47 -4.72
CA LEU A 79 11.94 5.65 -5.03
C LEU A 79 12.77 6.66 -5.84
N GLY A 80 12.10 7.40 -6.72
CA GLY A 80 12.73 8.42 -7.53
C GLY A 80 13.06 9.66 -6.73
N ASN A 81 12.08 10.19 -5.99
CA ASN A 81 12.29 11.36 -5.13
C ASN A 81 11.52 11.20 -3.82
N PHE A 82 12.17 11.60 -2.74
CA PHE A 82 11.55 11.80 -1.43
C PHE A 82 11.74 13.25 -1.01
N TYR A 83 10.68 13.87 -0.57
CA TYR A 83 10.72 15.22 0.02
C TYR A 83 9.92 15.25 1.30
N THR A 84 10.50 15.87 2.33
CA THR A 84 9.78 16.20 3.55
C THR A 84 10.28 17.52 4.13
N ARG A 85 9.44 18.16 4.93
CA ARG A 85 9.79 19.33 5.71
C ARG A 85 9.36 19.14 7.15
N ILE A 86 10.33 19.11 8.04
CA ILE A 86 10.16 18.87 9.48
C ILE A 86 10.39 20.17 10.23
N HIS A 87 9.48 20.54 11.09
CA HIS A 87 9.66 21.68 12.00
C HIS A 87 10.58 21.27 13.16
N LEU A 88 11.78 21.86 13.24
CA LEU A 88 12.79 21.44 14.20
C LEU A 88 12.51 21.96 15.63
N LEU A 89 11.88 23.12 15.79
CA LEU A 89 11.58 23.70 17.10
C LEU A 89 10.58 22.87 17.94
N PRO A 90 9.51 22.29 17.36
CA PRO A 90 8.58 21.42 18.09
C PRO A 90 9.24 20.17 18.68
N LEU A 91 10.34 19.66 18.07
CA LEU A 91 11.08 18.51 18.58
C LEU A 91 11.59 18.72 20.01
N LEU A 92 11.91 19.95 20.39
CA LEU A 92 12.32 20.30 21.77
C LEU A 92 11.20 20.11 22.80
N ARG A 93 9.96 19.92 22.34
CA ARG A 93 8.75 19.71 23.17
C ARG A 93 8.13 18.33 22.94
N ASN A 94 8.89 17.36 22.46
CA ASN A 94 8.43 16.01 22.09
C ASN A 94 7.28 16.00 21.05
N ARG A 95 7.27 16.98 20.15
CA ARG A 95 6.30 17.08 19.06
C ARG A 95 7.01 17.02 17.72
N VAL A 96 6.64 16.05 16.89
CA VAL A 96 7.06 15.95 15.49
C VAL A 96 5.98 16.61 14.65
N HIS A 97 6.32 17.69 13.97
CA HIS A 97 5.43 18.36 13.02
C HIS A 97 6.08 18.38 11.64
N ILE A 98 5.38 17.80 10.67
CA ILE A 98 5.83 17.60 9.29
C ILE A 98 4.82 18.26 8.36
N ASP A 99 5.22 19.26 7.57
CA ASP A 99 4.34 19.95 6.63
C ASP A 99 3.91 19.04 5.48
N ALA A 100 4.82 18.21 4.98
CA ALA A 100 4.55 17.33 3.87
C ALA A 100 5.49 16.13 3.84
N VAL A 101 4.98 15.00 3.38
CA VAL A 101 5.72 13.80 2.97
C VAL A 101 5.35 13.51 1.52
N LEU A 102 6.26 13.81 0.59
CA LEU A 102 6.05 13.59 -0.83
C LEU A 102 6.99 12.49 -1.32
N ILE A 103 6.43 11.44 -1.90
CA ILE A 103 7.16 10.29 -2.44
C ILE A 103 6.79 10.17 -3.92
N ASP A 104 7.78 10.31 -4.79
CA ASP A 104 7.59 10.23 -6.24
C ASP A 104 8.26 8.97 -6.78
N ARG A 105 7.50 8.23 -7.60
CA ARG A 105 7.90 6.99 -8.25
C ARG A 105 8.48 5.96 -7.27
N PRO A 106 7.76 5.61 -6.19
CA PRO A 106 8.16 4.45 -5.41
C PRO A 106 7.94 3.17 -6.21
N TYR A 107 8.88 2.25 -6.06
CA TYR A 107 8.80 0.88 -6.58
C TYR A 107 8.94 -0.10 -5.42
N LEU A 108 8.07 -1.09 -5.37
CA LEU A 108 8.14 -2.16 -4.39
C LEU A 108 7.90 -3.52 -5.05
N LYS A 109 8.70 -4.51 -4.67
CA LYS A 109 8.61 -5.88 -5.16
C LYS A 109 8.35 -6.83 -4.01
N VAL A 110 7.19 -7.44 -4.01
CA VAL A 110 6.74 -8.36 -2.96
C VAL A 110 6.65 -9.77 -3.51
N TYR A 111 7.33 -10.69 -2.87
CA TYR A 111 7.20 -12.13 -3.10
C TYR A 111 6.56 -12.78 -1.88
N GLN A 112 5.61 -13.65 -2.12
CA GLN A 112 5.00 -14.50 -1.10
C GLN A 112 5.23 -15.97 -1.44
N ASP A 113 5.74 -16.74 -0.46
CA ASP A 113 5.83 -18.19 -0.52
C ASP A 113 5.14 -18.79 0.70
N GLY A 114 3.93 -19.31 0.50
CA GLY A 114 3.05 -19.73 1.58
C GLY A 114 2.66 -18.58 2.49
N THR A 115 3.15 -18.62 3.74
CA THR A 115 2.94 -17.56 4.73
C THR A 115 4.11 -16.58 4.83
N SER A 116 5.22 -16.84 4.14
CA SER A 116 6.45 -16.04 4.21
C SER A 116 6.50 -15.00 3.10
N PHE A 117 7.01 -13.82 3.43
CA PHE A 117 7.25 -12.73 2.50
C PHE A 117 8.73 -12.40 2.39
N ASN A 118 9.15 -11.88 1.25
CA ASN A 118 10.53 -11.42 1.05
C ASN A 118 10.94 -10.22 1.93
N PHE A 119 10.04 -9.71 2.77
CA PHE A 119 10.31 -8.62 3.73
C PHE A 119 10.16 -9.03 5.21
N ASP A 120 10.03 -10.32 5.52
CA ASP A 120 9.86 -10.82 6.90
C ASP A 120 11.06 -10.48 7.79
N ASP A 121 12.25 -10.40 7.21
CA ASP A 121 13.47 -9.93 7.89
C ASP A 121 13.35 -8.49 8.39
N LEU A 122 12.72 -7.62 7.58
CA LEU A 122 12.45 -6.23 7.97
C LEU A 122 11.39 -6.16 9.06
N LEU A 123 10.31 -6.94 8.96
CA LEU A 123 9.28 -7.00 10.00
C LEU A 123 9.88 -7.47 11.33
N THR A 124 10.66 -8.55 11.32
CA THR A 124 11.31 -9.09 12.51
C THR A 124 12.27 -8.08 13.15
N ARG A 125 12.92 -7.25 12.33
CA ARG A 125 13.88 -6.25 12.80
C ARG A 125 13.22 -5.02 13.41
N PHE A 126 12.14 -4.53 12.82
CA PHE A 126 11.51 -3.25 13.17
C PHE A 126 10.23 -3.36 13.99
N LEU A 127 9.60 -4.53 14.01
CA LEU A 127 8.42 -4.80 14.82
C LEU A 127 8.79 -5.82 15.91
N PRO A 128 9.21 -5.37 17.09
CA PRO A 128 9.51 -6.28 18.20
C PRO A 128 8.23 -7.05 18.60
N PRO A 129 8.38 -8.29 19.09
CA PRO A 129 7.27 -9.08 19.60
C PRO A 129 6.43 -8.29 20.61
N ALA A 130 5.11 -8.44 20.56
CA ALA A 130 4.16 -7.66 21.37
C ALA A 130 4.38 -7.72 22.89
N ASP A 131 5.11 -8.73 23.38
CA ASP A 131 5.29 -9.02 24.81
C ASP A 131 6.53 -8.34 25.46
N THR A 132 7.29 -7.51 24.75
CA THR A 132 8.57 -6.98 25.24
C THR A 132 8.57 -5.50 25.61
N VAL A 133 7.43 -4.83 25.71
CA VAL A 133 7.42 -3.38 25.98
C VAL A 133 6.83 -3.04 27.35
N GLU A 134 7.60 -3.27 28.41
CA GLU A 134 7.52 -2.40 29.60
C GLU A 134 8.17 -1.05 29.25
N LYS A 135 7.37 -0.11 28.77
CA LYS A 135 7.82 1.28 28.56
C LYS A 135 7.82 2.01 29.89
N ALA A 136 8.99 2.45 30.32
CA ALA A 136 9.10 3.52 31.30
C ALA A 136 8.22 4.73 30.88
N PRO A 137 7.59 5.47 31.84
CA PRO A 137 6.71 6.58 31.53
C PRO A 137 7.50 7.75 30.94
N SER A 138 7.73 7.73 29.65
CA SER A 138 8.18 8.91 28.90
C SER A 138 6.95 9.70 28.44
N LYS A 139 7.04 11.03 28.44
CA LYS A 139 5.99 11.85 27.83
C LYS A 139 5.77 11.37 26.39
N PRO A 140 4.55 11.04 26.01
CA PRO A 140 4.28 10.54 24.67
C PRO A 140 4.67 11.61 23.63
N TRP A 141 5.32 11.16 22.54
CA TRP A 141 5.55 12.01 21.39
C TRP A 141 4.22 12.21 20.65
N THR A 142 3.94 13.44 20.25
CA THR A 142 2.86 13.73 19.33
C THR A 142 3.43 13.86 17.93
N VAL A 143 2.71 13.31 16.95
CA VAL A 143 3.12 13.34 15.53
C VAL A 143 1.96 13.93 14.72
N ASP A 144 2.24 15.03 14.04
CA ASP A 144 1.33 15.72 13.16
C ASP A 144 1.99 15.79 11.75
N ILE A 145 1.27 15.34 10.73
CA ILE A 145 1.69 15.40 9.33
C ILE A 145 0.56 16.03 8.53
N ASP A 146 0.82 17.19 7.91
CA ASP A 146 -0.23 17.97 7.26
C ASP A 146 -0.59 17.43 5.85
N ASP A 147 0.34 16.77 5.16
CA ASP A 147 0.11 16.28 3.81
C ASP A 147 1.00 15.06 3.51
N ILE A 148 0.42 13.96 3.04
CA ILE A 148 1.16 12.78 2.60
C ILE A 148 0.72 12.45 1.18
N LYS A 149 1.66 12.46 0.24
CA LYS A 149 1.42 12.12 -1.15
C LYS A 149 2.40 11.09 -1.67
N ILE A 150 1.87 10.05 -2.28
CA ILE A 150 2.61 9.12 -3.12
C ILE A 150 2.13 9.33 -4.54
N HIS A 151 3.06 9.51 -5.46
CA HIS A 151 2.74 9.74 -6.86
C HIS A 151 3.48 8.77 -7.77
N ASN A 152 2.75 8.24 -8.76
CA ASN A 152 3.25 7.37 -9.81
C ASN A 152 4.05 6.18 -9.28
N GLY A 153 3.52 5.50 -8.26
CA GLY A 153 4.14 4.32 -7.67
C GLY A 153 3.91 3.05 -8.49
N GLU A 154 4.79 2.09 -8.30
CA GLU A 154 4.69 0.76 -8.88
C GLU A 154 4.84 -0.31 -7.78
N LEU A 155 3.95 -1.30 -7.78
CA LEU A 155 4.04 -2.46 -6.92
C LEU A 155 3.94 -3.73 -7.77
N THR A 156 4.89 -4.63 -7.60
CA THR A 156 4.81 -6.00 -8.14
C THR A 156 4.63 -6.97 -6.98
N TYR A 157 3.56 -7.74 -7.01
CA TYR A 157 3.30 -8.83 -6.09
C TYR A 157 3.34 -10.17 -6.83
N LYS A 158 4.10 -11.13 -6.34
CA LYS A 158 4.19 -12.48 -6.88
C LYS A 158 3.89 -13.55 -5.83
N ASP A 159 2.85 -14.32 -6.06
CA ASP A 159 2.57 -15.56 -5.36
C ASP A 159 3.42 -16.67 -5.97
N MET A 160 4.43 -17.13 -5.23
CA MET A 160 5.39 -18.13 -5.73
C MET A 160 4.75 -19.51 -5.85
N GLN A 161 3.84 -19.87 -4.93
CA GLN A 161 3.18 -21.18 -4.93
C GLN A 161 2.20 -21.33 -6.10
N ARG A 162 1.48 -20.27 -6.44
CA ARG A 162 0.51 -20.24 -7.54
C ARG A 162 1.11 -19.76 -8.86
N ASN A 163 2.34 -19.27 -8.81
CA ASN A 163 3.03 -18.61 -9.92
C ASN A 163 2.19 -17.51 -10.60
N VAL A 164 1.50 -16.72 -9.77
CA VAL A 164 0.69 -15.59 -10.22
C VAL A 164 1.41 -14.29 -9.88
N THR A 165 1.48 -13.39 -10.85
CA THR A 165 2.05 -12.05 -10.67
C THR A 165 0.98 -11.00 -10.89
N TRP A 166 0.83 -10.09 -9.92
CA TRP A 166 0.04 -8.86 -10.01
C TRP A 166 0.98 -7.67 -10.08
N GLY A 167 0.74 -6.80 -11.06
CA GLY A 167 1.40 -5.50 -11.14
C GLY A 167 0.38 -4.40 -10.91
N PHE A 168 0.79 -3.37 -10.18
CA PHE A 168 0.03 -2.18 -9.89
C PHE A 168 0.89 -1.00 -10.32
N ASN A 169 0.38 -0.18 -11.22
CA ASN A 169 1.10 0.94 -11.81
C ASN A 169 0.33 2.23 -11.56
N GLU A 170 1.02 3.36 -11.68
CA GLU A 170 0.42 4.67 -11.47
C GLU A 170 -0.31 4.75 -10.13
N LEU A 171 0.35 4.19 -9.07
CA LEU A 171 -0.18 4.24 -7.71
C LEU A 171 -0.04 5.64 -7.16
N ASP A 172 -1.19 6.28 -6.95
CA ASP A 172 -1.30 7.56 -6.26
C ASP A 172 -2.05 7.38 -4.94
N ILE A 173 -1.47 7.93 -3.88
CA ILE A 173 -2.08 7.98 -2.55
C ILE A 173 -2.05 9.44 -2.08
N ASP A 174 -3.19 9.92 -1.62
CA ASP A 174 -3.35 11.27 -1.05
C ASP A 174 -3.99 11.16 0.33
N VAL A 175 -3.29 11.66 1.34
CA VAL A 175 -3.78 11.77 2.72
C VAL A 175 -3.57 13.20 3.16
N PRO A 176 -4.61 14.07 3.09
CA PRO A 176 -4.53 15.51 3.35
C PRO A 176 -4.24 15.89 4.81
N GLY A 177 -3.98 14.95 5.68
CA GLY A 177 -3.55 15.18 7.07
C GLY A 177 -3.64 13.92 7.90
N LEU A 178 -2.62 13.70 8.72
CA LEU A 178 -2.56 12.64 9.70
C LEU A 178 -2.13 13.21 11.04
N HIS A 179 -3.08 13.38 11.97
CA HIS A 179 -2.87 13.92 13.31
C HIS A 179 -3.07 12.81 14.35
N LEU A 180 -1.96 12.20 14.80
CA LEU A 180 -2.01 11.06 15.74
C LEU A 180 -2.41 11.47 17.16
N SER A 181 -2.60 12.75 17.42
CA SER A 181 -2.99 13.29 18.74
C SER A 181 -4.39 13.91 18.75
N GLY A 182 -5.12 13.89 17.62
CA GLY A 182 -6.39 14.60 17.43
C GLY A 182 -7.61 13.70 17.41
N HIS A 183 -8.78 14.34 17.40
CA HIS A 183 -10.08 13.74 17.15
C HIS A 183 -10.60 14.20 15.78
N GLU A 184 -9.71 14.28 14.80
CA GLU A 184 -10.02 14.83 13.48
C GLU A 184 -10.40 13.72 12.49
N ARG A 185 -11.23 14.09 11.52
CA ARG A 185 -11.50 13.24 10.36
C ARG A 185 -10.30 13.26 9.43
N THR A 186 -9.94 12.10 8.94
CA THR A 186 -8.90 11.93 7.92
C THR A 186 -9.53 11.41 6.65
N ASP A 187 -9.32 12.14 5.56
CA ASP A 187 -9.70 11.69 4.22
C ASP A 187 -8.48 11.04 3.56
N MET A 188 -8.68 9.91 2.89
CA MET A 188 -7.62 9.20 2.20
C MET A 188 -8.11 8.76 0.82
N GLY A 189 -7.33 9.02 -0.20
CA GLY A 189 -7.57 8.53 -1.55
C GLY A 189 -6.47 7.60 -2.03
N ILE A 190 -6.83 6.50 -2.69
CA ILE A 190 -5.89 5.59 -3.35
C ILE A 190 -6.39 5.36 -4.77
N VAL A 191 -5.51 5.53 -5.76
CA VAL A 191 -5.78 5.26 -7.17
C VAL A 191 -4.62 4.47 -7.74
N PHE A 192 -4.90 3.42 -8.51
CA PHE A 192 -3.89 2.70 -9.28
C PHE A 192 -4.49 1.92 -10.45
N ASN A 193 -3.62 1.53 -11.39
CA ASN A 193 -3.96 0.67 -12.52
C ASN A 193 -3.36 -0.72 -12.32
N PHE A 194 -4.10 -1.76 -12.70
CA PHE A 194 -3.58 -3.12 -12.76
C PHE A 194 -2.81 -3.32 -14.07
N SER A 195 -1.66 -3.96 -14.04
CA SER A 195 -0.86 -4.23 -15.23
C SER A 195 -1.55 -5.10 -16.28
N ARG A 196 -2.57 -5.88 -15.86
CA ARG A 196 -3.40 -6.73 -16.74
C ARG A 196 -4.68 -6.05 -17.23
N GLY A 197 -4.83 -4.76 -16.96
CA GLY A 197 -6.00 -3.96 -17.28
C GLY A 197 -6.98 -3.81 -16.13
N GLY A 198 -7.62 -2.65 -16.10
CA GLY A 198 -8.49 -2.19 -15.03
C GLY A 198 -7.81 -1.23 -14.07
N SER A 199 -8.62 -0.55 -13.29
CA SER A 199 -8.14 0.42 -12.29
C SER A 199 -8.94 0.32 -11.01
N LEU A 200 -8.32 0.70 -9.88
CA LEU A 200 -8.99 0.88 -8.60
C LEU A 200 -8.89 2.35 -8.19
N ARG A 201 -10.00 2.88 -7.71
CA ARG A 201 -10.07 4.16 -6.99
C ARG A 201 -10.81 3.95 -5.69
N THR A 202 -10.23 4.43 -4.60
CA THR A 202 -10.90 4.44 -3.31
C THR A 202 -10.91 5.83 -2.72
N SER A 203 -11.92 6.09 -1.87
CA SER A 203 -11.96 7.25 -0.98
C SER A 203 -12.42 6.76 0.38
N LEU A 204 -11.65 7.05 1.41
CA LEU A 204 -11.90 6.66 2.79
C LEU A 204 -11.99 7.91 3.64
N GLU A 205 -13.12 8.10 4.30
CA GLU A 205 -13.27 9.04 5.41
C GLU A 205 -13.19 8.25 6.72
N TYR A 206 -12.33 8.65 7.64
CA TYR A 206 -12.13 7.99 8.93
C TYR A 206 -12.22 9.00 10.07
N ASP A 207 -13.09 8.75 11.02
CA ASP A 207 -13.23 9.54 12.23
C ASP A 207 -12.43 8.88 13.37
N GLN A 208 -11.35 9.53 13.79
CA GLN A 208 -10.47 9.00 14.84
C GLN A 208 -11.13 8.97 16.22
N ALA A 209 -12.14 9.82 16.48
CA ALA A 209 -12.80 9.90 17.78
C ALA A 209 -13.77 8.73 18.00
N THR A 210 -14.51 8.35 16.96
CA THR A 210 -15.52 7.30 17.03
C THR A 210 -15.05 5.98 16.42
N ALA A 211 -13.94 6.02 15.67
CA ALA A 211 -13.44 4.93 14.82
C ALA A 211 -14.40 4.53 13.69
N ASP A 212 -15.34 5.41 13.32
CA ASP A 212 -16.24 5.19 12.20
C ASP A 212 -15.53 5.47 10.88
N TYR A 213 -15.90 4.71 9.85
CA TYR A 213 -15.38 4.92 8.51
C TYR A 213 -16.46 4.85 7.43
N ASP A 214 -16.24 5.59 6.34
CA ASP A 214 -17.01 5.56 5.10
C ASP A 214 -16.02 5.34 3.94
N LEU A 215 -16.09 4.17 3.30
CA LEU A 215 -15.22 3.76 2.21
C LEU A 215 -16.02 3.67 0.92
N SER A 216 -15.62 4.43 -0.10
CA SER A 216 -16.06 4.26 -1.48
C SER A 216 -15.01 3.51 -2.27
N LEU A 217 -15.40 2.50 -3.03
CA LEU A 217 -14.54 1.65 -3.84
C LEU A 217 -15.08 1.55 -5.26
N LEU A 218 -14.32 2.05 -6.23
CA LEU A 218 -14.59 1.92 -7.66
C LEU A 218 -13.49 1.07 -8.30
N LEU A 219 -13.80 -0.19 -8.59
CA LEU A 219 -12.99 -1.08 -9.40
C LEU A 219 -13.54 -1.09 -10.82
N SER A 220 -12.74 -0.71 -11.80
CA SER A 220 -13.17 -0.60 -13.20
C SER A 220 -12.46 -1.62 -14.06
N ASN A 221 -13.23 -2.49 -14.71
CA ASN A 221 -12.76 -3.43 -15.75
C ASN A 221 -11.53 -4.27 -15.37
N LEU A 222 -11.46 -4.76 -14.11
CA LEU A 222 -10.40 -5.68 -13.71
C LEU A 222 -10.46 -6.95 -14.54
N SER A 223 -9.36 -7.27 -15.22
CA SER A 223 -9.23 -8.52 -15.97
C SER A 223 -9.08 -9.72 -15.02
N LEU A 224 -9.93 -10.72 -15.20
CA LEU A 224 -9.84 -12.00 -14.47
C LEU A 224 -8.83 -12.97 -15.07
N ALA A 225 -8.18 -12.63 -16.20
CA ALA A 225 -7.18 -13.49 -16.82
C ALA A 225 -6.04 -13.85 -15.85
N GLY A 226 -5.74 -15.12 -15.73
CA GLY A 226 -4.70 -15.63 -14.84
C GLY A 226 -5.11 -15.82 -13.37
N THR A 227 -6.38 -15.60 -13.01
CA THR A 227 -6.87 -15.84 -11.64
C THR A 227 -7.26 -17.30 -11.39
N ALA A 228 -7.32 -18.15 -12.43
CA ALA A 228 -7.70 -19.56 -12.30
C ALA A 228 -6.90 -20.32 -11.23
N ALA A 229 -5.61 -19.98 -11.08
CA ALA A 229 -4.72 -20.60 -10.11
C ALA A 229 -5.21 -20.47 -8.64
N TYR A 230 -6.00 -19.45 -8.32
CA TYR A 230 -6.57 -19.28 -6.97
C TYR A 230 -7.72 -20.22 -6.68
N PHE A 231 -8.41 -20.70 -7.71
CA PHE A 231 -9.56 -21.60 -7.58
C PHE A 231 -9.15 -23.06 -7.71
N ASN A 232 -8.00 -23.37 -8.29
CA ASN A 232 -7.56 -24.71 -8.63
C ASN A 232 -7.32 -25.64 -7.44
N GLN A 233 -7.30 -25.15 -6.23
CA GLN A 233 -7.21 -25.97 -5.02
C GLN A 233 -8.54 -26.68 -4.71
N VAL A 234 -9.65 -26.08 -5.09
CA VAL A 234 -11.00 -26.57 -4.75
C VAL A 234 -11.77 -27.03 -5.97
N ILE A 235 -11.56 -26.33 -7.11
CA ILE A 235 -12.31 -26.57 -8.35
C ILE A 235 -11.32 -26.70 -9.53
N ASP A 236 -11.55 -27.68 -10.40
CA ASP A 236 -10.75 -27.86 -11.61
C ASP A 236 -11.08 -26.80 -12.67
N ILE A 237 -10.46 -25.62 -12.51
CA ILE A 237 -10.58 -24.50 -13.47
C ILE A 237 -9.25 -24.32 -14.19
N GLY A 238 -9.24 -24.48 -15.52
CA GLY A 238 -8.09 -24.24 -16.36
C GLY A 238 -7.90 -22.78 -16.72
N SER A 239 -8.98 -22.05 -17.03
CA SER A 239 -8.92 -20.61 -17.32
C SER A 239 -10.18 -19.87 -16.86
N VAL A 240 -9.95 -18.62 -16.49
CA VAL A 240 -10.99 -17.62 -16.21
C VAL A 240 -10.71 -16.39 -17.06
N GLU A 241 -11.68 -15.96 -17.83
CA GLU A 241 -11.66 -14.71 -18.59
C GLU A 241 -12.85 -13.85 -18.21
N GLY A 242 -12.77 -12.57 -18.48
CA GLY A 242 -13.83 -11.58 -18.25
C GLY A 242 -13.31 -10.35 -17.53
N LEU A 243 -14.17 -9.36 -17.44
CA LEU A 243 -13.90 -8.10 -16.75
C LEU A 243 -14.85 -7.94 -15.58
N VAL A 244 -14.35 -7.47 -14.45
CA VAL A 244 -15.14 -7.17 -13.25
C VAL A 244 -15.09 -5.67 -12.97
N THR A 245 -16.27 -5.11 -12.69
CA THR A 245 -16.45 -3.73 -12.23
C THR A 245 -17.22 -3.76 -10.91
N LEU A 246 -16.73 -3.02 -9.91
CA LEU A 246 -17.39 -2.85 -8.62
C LEU A 246 -17.53 -1.35 -8.35
N ASP A 247 -18.72 -0.95 -7.91
CA ASP A 247 -18.99 0.38 -7.37
C ASP A 247 -19.68 0.17 -6.03
N LEU A 248 -18.88 0.17 -4.97
CA LEU A 248 -19.30 -0.24 -3.62
C LEU A 248 -19.03 0.88 -2.62
N HIS A 249 -19.97 1.03 -1.70
CA HIS A 249 -19.84 1.85 -0.51
C HIS A 249 -19.89 0.97 0.71
N VAL A 250 -18.97 1.18 1.65
CA VAL A 250 -18.86 0.40 2.89
C VAL A 250 -18.77 1.36 4.05
N LYS A 251 -19.70 1.25 4.99
CA LYS A 251 -19.72 1.99 6.25
C LYS A 251 -19.56 1.05 7.42
N GLY A 252 -18.72 1.42 8.37
CA GLY A 252 -18.49 0.58 9.53
C GLY A 252 -17.72 1.28 10.62
N ASN A 253 -17.31 0.49 11.61
CA ASN A 253 -16.49 0.97 12.72
C ASN A 253 -15.25 0.08 12.86
N ALA A 254 -14.08 0.69 12.97
CA ALA A 254 -12.81 -0.03 13.02
C ALA A 254 -12.64 -0.90 14.29
N ASN A 255 -13.42 -0.63 15.35
CA ASN A 255 -13.46 -1.49 16.54
C ASN A 255 -14.36 -2.71 16.37
N HIS A 256 -15.22 -2.73 15.33
CA HIS A 256 -16.21 -3.78 15.04
C HIS A 256 -16.21 -4.14 13.55
N LEU A 257 -15.08 -4.63 13.04
CA LEU A 257 -14.84 -4.83 11.61
C LEU A 257 -15.85 -5.71 10.87
N LEU A 258 -16.54 -6.62 11.58
CA LEU A 258 -17.57 -7.48 10.98
C LEU A 258 -18.94 -6.81 10.92
N ASP A 259 -19.18 -5.76 11.71
CA ASP A 259 -20.44 -5.01 11.69
C ASP A 259 -20.35 -3.86 10.70
N LEU A 260 -20.19 -4.21 9.43
CA LEU A 260 -20.13 -3.26 8.33
C LEU A 260 -21.37 -3.35 7.45
N ARG A 261 -21.79 -2.22 6.91
CA ARG A 261 -22.87 -2.12 5.93
C ARG A 261 -22.27 -1.80 4.57
N THR A 262 -22.70 -2.53 3.55
CA THR A 262 -22.26 -2.34 2.18
C THR A 262 -23.44 -2.22 1.24
N TYR A 263 -23.34 -1.34 0.24
CA TYR A 263 -24.29 -1.18 -0.83
C TYR A 263 -23.58 -0.80 -2.13
N GLY A 264 -24.21 -1.06 -3.26
CA GLY A 264 -23.65 -0.72 -4.57
C GLY A 264 -23.85 -1.81 -5.61
N ILE A 265 -23.02 -1.76 -6.64
CA ILE A 265 -23.14 -2.61 -7.82
C ILE A 265 -21.86 -3.43 -8.01
N ALA A 266 -22.04 -4.74 -8.28
CA ALA A 266 -21.01 -5.60 -8.81
C ALA A 266 -21.44 -6.08 -10.19
N ALA A 267 -20.58 -5.91 -11.19
CA ALA A 267 -20.84 -6.32 -12.55
C ALA A 267 -19.68 -7.14 -13.11
N ALA A 268 -20.01 -8.10 -13.96
CA ALA A 268 -19.03 -8.82 -14.75
C ALA A 268 -19.48 -8.91 -16.20
N SER A 269 -18.53 -8.81 -17.12
CA SER A 269 -18.79 -8.90 -18.56
C SER A 269 -17.82 -9.87 -19.23
N GLY A 270 -18.36 -10.61 -20.22
CA GLY A 270 -17.56 -11.56 -21.00
C GLY A 270 -16.95 -12.68 -20.16
N LEU A 271 -17.63 -13.09 -19.07
CA LEU A 271 -17.17 -14.20 -18.24
C LEU A 271 -17.11 -15.49 -19.04
N LYS A 272 -15.95 -16.14 -19.02
CA LYS A 272 -15.73 -17.47 -19.59
C LYS A 272 -14.93 -18.32 -18.62
N LEU A 273 -15.50 -19.42 -18.18
CA LEU A 273 -14.83 -20.41 -17.36
C LEU A 273 -14.61 -21.69 -18.17
N ARG A 274 -13.39 -22.21 -18.13
CA ARG A 274 -12.98 -23.45 -18.77
C ARG A 274 -12.35 -24.39 -17.73
N ASP A 275 -12.57 -25.69 -17.91
CA ASP A 275 -11.87 -26.71 -17.13
C ASP A 275 -10.39 -26.84 -17.55
N SER A 276 -9.64 -27.71 -16.90
CA SER A 276 -8.23 -27.98 -17.22
C SER A 276 -8.04 -28.57 -18.63
N ARG A 277 -9.07 -29.12 -19.26
CA ARG A 277 -9.10 -29.66 -20.61
C ARG A 277 -9.63 -28.66 -21.64
N ASN A 278 -9.82 -27.37 -21.23
CA ASN A 278 -10.40 -26.30 -22.05
C ASN A 278 -11.87 -26.51 -22.46
N ASN A 279 -12.64 -27.40 -21.80
CA ASN A 279 -14.05 -27.52 -22.02
C ASN A 279 -14.79 -26.36 -21.36
N ARG A 280 -15.93 -25.96 -21.99
CA ARG A 280 -16.76 -24.91 -21.44
C ARG A 280 -17.44 -25.37 -20.15
N ILE A 281 -17.21 -24.63 -19.06
CA ILE A 281 -17.99 -24.75 -17.83
C ILE A 281 -19.21 -23.82 -17.95
N ILE A 282 -18.95 -22.53 -18.12
CA ILE A 282 -19.97 -21.51 -18.26
C ILE A 282 -19.40 -20.30 -19.01
N ASP A 283 -20.22 -19.69 -19.88
CA ASP A 283 -20.02 -18.36 -20.43
C ASP A 283 -21.19 -17.50 -19.99
N VAL A 284 -20.92 -16.23 -19.64
CA VAL A 284 -21.94 -15.23 -19.31
C VAL A 284 -21.53 -13.92 -19.96
N ASP A 285 -22.37 -13.38 -20.84
CA ASP A 285 -22.06 -12.13 -21.52
C ASP A 285 -22.12 -10.94 -20.57
N THR A 286 -23.11 -10.92 -19.68
CA THR A 286 -23.27 -9.88 -18.66
C THR A 286 -23.86 -10.47 -17.39
N LEU A 287 -23.26 -10.14 -16.26
CA LEU A 287 -23.78 -10.40 -14.92
C LEU A 287 -23.76 -9.08 -14.14
N ASN A 288 -24.87 -8.75 -13.49
CA ASN A 288 -24.99 -7.55 -12.68
C ASN A 288 -25.72 -7.89 -11.38
N PHE A 289 -25.17 -7.43 -10.29
CA PHE A 289 -25.66 -7.64 -8.94
C PHE A 289 -25.78 -6.26 -8.28
N ASP A 290 -27.01 -5.83 -7.97
CA ASP A 290 -27.34 -4.56 -7.34
C ASP A 290 -27.73 -4.82 -5.89
N LEU A 291 -26.86 -4.48 -4.96
CA LEU A 291 -27.02 -4.63 -3.53
C LEU A 291 -27.54 -3.32 -2.92
N ARG A 292 -28.74 -3.33 -2.35
CA ARG A 292 -29.30 -2.17 -1.68
C ARG A 292 -28.69 -1.98 -0.29
N ASP A 293 -28.50 -3.05 0.44
CA ASP A 293 -27.92 -3.08 1.77
C ASP A 293 -27.43 -4.49 2.11
N GLY A 294 -26.27 -4.60 2.69
CA GLY A 294 -25.72 -5.86 3.16
C GLY A 294 -24.97 -5.65 4.46
N ASN A 295 -25.14 -6.57 5.39
CA ASN A 295 -24.36 -6.63 6.63
C ASN A 295 -23.60 -7.94 6.67
N LEU A 296 -22.28 -7.86 6.70
CA LEU A 296 -21.39 -9.02 6.65
C LEU A 296 -21.43 -9.81 7.97
N GLY A 297 -21.53 -9.11 9.10
CA GLY A 297 -21.54 -9.73 10.43
C GLY A 297 -22.82 -10.55 10.69
N THR A 298 -23.97 -10.07 10.22
CA THR A 298 -25.27 -10.76 10.37
C THR A 298 -25.61 -11.63 9.16
N MET A 299 -24.80 -11.59 8.09
CA MET A 299 -25.04 -12.30 6.82
C MET A 299 -26.41 -11.97 6.20
N GLN A 300 -26.89 -10.74 6.38
CA GLN A 300 -28.16 -10.25 5.85
C GLN A 300 -27.92 -9.38 4.62
N TYR A 301 -28.63 -9.65 3.53
CA TYR A 301 -28.45 -8.95 2.27
C TYR A 301 -29.82 -8.59 1.65
N ASP A 302 -30.05 -7.31 1.39
CA ASP A 302 -31.17 -6.79 0.59
C ASP A 302 -30.70 -6.55 -0.85
N ILE A 303 -31.06 -7.48 -1.72
CA ILE A 303 -30.67 -7.46 -3.13
C ILE A 303 -31.80 -6.80 -3.93
N ARG A 304 -31.48 -5.67 -4.58
CA ARG A 304 -32.44 -4.97 -5.43
C ARG A 304 -32.68 -5.71 -6.75
N ARG A 305 -31.60 -6.21 -7.35
CA ARG A 305 -31.67 -6.85 -8.65
C ARG A 305 -30.47 -7.76 -8.90
N ILE A 306 -30.74 -8.91 -9.49
CA ILE A 306 -29.74 -9.75 -10.15
C ILE A 306 -30.14 -9.81 -11.62
N TYR A 307 -29.20 -9.52 -12.51
CA TYR A 307 -29.38 -9.60 -13.96
C TYR A 307 -28.27 -10.43 -14.55
N ALA A 308 -28.61 -11.42 -15.36
CA ALA A 308 -27.66 -12.21 -16.12
C ALA A 308 -28.17 -12.39 -17.55
N ALA A 309 -27.30 -12.23 -18.53
CA ALA A 309 -27.61 -12.39 -19.94
C ALA A 309 -26.53 -13.18 -20.67
N GLY A 310 -26.94 -13.88 -21.75
CA GLY A 310 -26.03 -14.66 -22.58
C GLY A 310 -25.39 -15.83 -21.85
N ILE A 311 -26.14 -16.48 -20.97
CA ILE A 311 -25.65 -17.65 -20.23
C ILE A 311 -25.59 -18.85 -21.17
N ARG A 312 -24.41 -19.44 -21.28
CA ARG A 312 -24.16 -20.66 -22.07
C ARG A 312 -23.36 -21.61 -21.17
N THR A 313 -23.85 -22.82 -20.99
CA THR A 313 -23.16 -23.88 -20.24
C THR A 313 -23.22 -25.18 -21.05
N GLN A 314 -22.24 -26.06 -20.85
CA GLN A 314 -22.25 -27.41 -21.36
C GLN A 314 -22.47 -28.35 -20.18
N PHE A 315 -23.58 -29.12 -20.23
CA PHE A 315 -23.91 -30.08 -19.20
C PHE A 315 -23.88 -31.50 -19.78
N GLU A 316 -23.05 -32.37 -19.22
CA GLU A 316 -22.86 -33.74 -19.64
C GLU A 316 -23.13 -34.69 -18.48
N ILE A 317 -23.95 -35.70 -18.73
CA ILE A 317 -24.22 -36.79 -17.77
C ILE A 317 -23.42 -38.02 -18.22
N TYR A 318 -22.62 -38.55 -17.32
CA TYR A 318 -21.81 -39.71 -17.60
C TYR A 318 -22.59 -41.02 -17.40
N ARG A 319 -22.22 -42.07 -18.15
CA ARG A 319 -22.89 -43.41 -18.05
C ARG A 319 -22.85 -44.00 -16.65
N GLY A 320 -21.94 -43.62 -15.78
CA GLY A 320 -21.78 -44.07 -14.40
C GLY A 320 -22.52 -43.24 -13.34
N GLY A 321 -23.40 -42.28 -13.75
CA GLY A 321 -24.21 -41.50 -12.79
C GLY A 321 -23.57 -40.24 -12.26
N GLY A 322 -22.47 -39.73 -12.82
CA GLY A 322 -21.90 -38.42 -12.53
C GLY A 322 -22.22 -37.40 -13.61
N ASN A 323 -21.75 -36.15 -13.44
CA ASN A 323 -21.82 -35.10 -14.47
C ASN A 323 -20.53 -34.28 -14.46
N ASN A 324 -20.32 -33.55 -15.57
CA ASN A 324 -19.14 -32.72 -15.75
C ASN A 324 -18.99 -31.59 -14.72
N LEU A 325 -20.09 -31.07 -14.16
CA LEU A 325 -20.02 -29.98 -13.16
C LEU A 325 -19.58 -30.54 -11.77
N LEU A 326 -20.10 -31.72 -11.39
CA LEU A 326 -19.64 -32.38 -10.16
C LEU A 326 -18.19 -32.84 -10.27
N ALA A 327 -17.73 -33.23 -11.46
CA ALA A 327 -16.35 -33.62 -11.71
C ALA A 327 -15.34 -32.47 -11.59
N LEU A 328 -15.79 -31.22 -11.56
CA LEU A 328 -14.92 -30.06 -11.31
C LEU A 328 -14.47 -29.93 -9.85
N ILE A 329 -15.26 -30.48 -8.91
CA ILE A 329 -14.94 -30.40 -7.48
C ILE A 329 -13.80 -31.36 -7.21
N LYS A 330 -12.67 -30.85 -6.72
CA LYS A 330 -11.52 -31.66 -6.31
C LYS A 330 -11.78 -32.23 -4.92
N ALA A 331 -11.59 -33.53 -4.76
CA ALA A 331 -11.77 -34.25 -3.50
C ALA A 331 -10.64 -33.93 -2.50
#